data_3272a3b5fa06b65ebf9b0dd0ba699999
#
_entry.id   3272a3b5fa06b65ebf9b0dd0ba699999
#
_cell.length_a   1.000
_cell.length_b   1.000
_cell.length_c   1.000
_cell.angle_alpha   90.00
_cell.angle_beta   90.00
_cell.angle_gamma   90.00
#
_symmetry.space_group_name_H-M   'P 1'
#
loop_
_entity.id
_entity.type
_entity.pdbx_description
1 polymer ?
#
loop_
_entity_poly.entity_id
_entity_poly.type
_entity_poly.pdbx_seq_one_letter_code
_entity_poly.pdbx_strand_id
1 'polypeptide(L)'
;MISLDDELAGEYLAECCEHMATVETGLLAMENGGAEIAEEEVNRVFRAMHSVKEGAGFFDLAKIRELAHQAEDVLALIRSHDLVPTPDRVRVLLRASDRLRELIQDSTHSNQADIAEILEALAMAPADRTSPL
;
A
#
# COMPACT_ATOMS: atom_id res chain seq x y z
N MET A 1 6.05 -20.52 -24.76
CA MET A 1 6.17 -21.36 -23.55
C MET A 1 6.36 -20.48 -22.32
N ILE A 2 5.55 -20.69 -21.30
CA ILE A 2 5.63 -19.92 -20.06
C ILE A 2 6.66 -20.60 -19.15
N SER A 3 7.62 -19.84 -18.65
CA SER A 3 8.63 -20.40 -17.74
C SER A 3 8.03 -20.59 -16.34
N LEU A 4 8.70 -21.38 -15.50
CA LEU A 4 8.30 -21.54 -14.10
C LEU A 4 8.26 -20.20 -13.36
N ASP A 5 9.23 -19.32 -13.65
CA ASP A 5 9.27 -17.99 -13.05
C ASP A 5 8.06 -17.16 -13.45
N ASP A 6 7.61 -17.27 -14.72
CA ASP A 6 6.42 -16.57 -15.19
C ASP A 6 5.15 -17.08 -14.51
N GLU A 7 5.08 -18.39 -14.28
CA GLU A 7 3.95 -18.98 -13.57
C GLU A 7 3.90 -18.52 -12.12
N LEU A 8 5.05 -18.48 -11.44
CA LEU A 8 5.13 -18.03 -10.06
C LEU A 8 4.79 -16.54 -9.97
N ALA A 9 5.28 -15.75 -10.91
CA ALA A 9 4.94 -14.32 -10.95
C ALA A 9 3.46 -14.10 -11.17
N GLY A 10 2.84 -14.90 -12.05
CA GLY A 10 1.40 -14.84 -12.28
C GLY A 10 0.59 -15.16 -11.03
N GLU A 11 1.02 -16.19 -10.28
CA GLU A 11 0.37 -16.55 -9.02
C GLU A 11 0.51 -15.43 -8.00
N TYR A 12 1.70 -14.83 -7.89
CA TYR A 12 1.93 -13.70 -7.00
C TYR A 12 1.02 -12.53 -7.36
N LEU A 13 0.92 -12.19 -8.64
CA LEU A 13 0.08 -11.07 -9.08
C LEU A 13 -1.40 -11.33 -8.80
N ALA A 14 -1.85 -12.57 -8.94
CA ALA A 14 -3.22 -12.94 -8.59
C ALA A 14 -3.46 -12.75 -7.09
N GLU A 15 -2.51 -13.16 -6.26
CA GLU A 15 -2.59 -12.94 -4.82
C GLU A 15 -2.57 -11.45 -4.47
N CYS A 16 -1.80 -10.65 -5.22
CA CYS A 16 -1.78 -9.20 -5.02
C CYS A 16 -3.16 -8.59 -5.22
N CYS A 17 -3.92 -9.06 -6.19
CA CYS A 17 -5.28 -8.56 -6.41
C CYS A 17 -6.15 -8.78 -5.17
N GLU A 18 -6.00 -9.94 -4.52
CA GLU A 18 -6.72 -10.24 -3.28
C GLU A 18 -6.24 -9.37 -2.14
N HIS A 19 -4.93 -9.20 -2.01
CA HIS A 19 -4.38 -8.32 -0.97
C HIS A 19 -4.84 -6.88 -1.15
N MET A 20 -4.87 -6.40 -2.38
CA MET A 20 -5.30 -5.02 -2.62
C MET A 20 -6.79 -4.83 -2.36
N ALA A 21 -7.61 -5.84 -2.57
CA ALA A 21 -9.01 -5.80 -2.17
C ALA A 21 -9.14 -5.68 -0.65
N THR A 22 -8.32 -6.42 0.10
CA THR A 22 -8.27 -6.32 1.56
C THR A 22 -7.84 -4.92 2.01
N VAL A 23 -6.81 -4.38 1.36
CA VAL A 23 -6.30 -3.03 1.67
C VAL A 23 -7.40 -1.99 1.44
N GLU A 24 -8.07 -2.05 0.31
CA GLU A 24 -9.12 -1.08 -0.02
C GLU A 24 -10.28 -1.14 0.98
N THR A 25 -10.76 -2.33 1.28
CA THR A 25 -11.85 -2.53 2.25
C THR A 25 -11.45 -1.98 3.61
N GLY A 26 -10.22 -2.27 4.05
CA GLY A 26 -9.73 -1.81 5.33
C GLY A 26 -9.55 -0.30 5.39
N LEU A 27 -9.02 0.30 4.33
CA LEU A 27 -8.84 1.76 4.28
C LEU A 27 -10.18 2.49 4.26
N LEU A 28 -11.17 1.94 3.55
CA LEU A 28 -12.51 2.52 3.55
C LEU A 28 -13.16 2.42 4.93
N ALA A 29 -12.94 1.32 5.63
CA ALA A 29 -13.41 1.17 7.01
C ALA A 29 -12.73 2.20 7.92
N MET A 30 -11.45 2.45 7.72
CA MET A 30 -10.70 3.46 8.46
C MET A 30 -11.23 4.87 8.18
N GLU A 31 -11.56 5.15 6.93
CA GLU A 31 -12.12 6.45 6.56
C GLU A 31 -13.47 6.69 7.26
N ASN A 32 -14.31 5.68 7.32
CA ASN A 32 -15.63 5.78 7.92
C ASN A 32 -15.60 5.74 9.44
N GLY A 33 -14.63 5.04 10.02
CA GLY A 33 -14.51 4.85 11.46
C GLY A 33 -13.83 6.00 12.19
N GLY A 34 -13.15 6.88 11.47
CA GLY A 34 -12.43 7.98 12.08
C GLY A 34 -11.32 7.49 13.02
N ALA A 35 -11.25 8.09 14.21
CA ALA A 35 -10.19 7.76 15.18
C ALA A 35 -10.43 6.44 15.92
N GLU A 36 -11.63 5.89 15.85
CA GLU A 36 -11.99 4.66 16.57
C GLU A 36 -11.89 3.43 15.67
N ILE A 37 -10.73 3.22 15.08
CA ILE A 37 -10.53 2.09 14.20
C ILE A 37 -10.02 0.91 15.00
N ALA A 38 -10.59 -0.27 14.75
CA ALA A 38 -10.14 -1.49 15.39
C ALA A 38 -8.69 -1.79 15.00
N GLU A 39 -7.84 -2.08 15.98
CA GLU A 39 -6.45 -2.45 15.72
C GLU A 39 -6.35 -3.60 14.73
N GLU A 40 -7.29 -4.52 14.78
CA GLU A 40 -7.33 -5.67 13.90
C GLU A 40 -7.44 -5.26 12.43
N GLU A 41 -8.21 -4.22 12.14
CA GLU A 41 -8.38 -3.71 10.79
C GLU A 41 -7.06 -3.12 10.27
N VAL A 42 -6.39 -2.32 11.09
CA VAL A 42 -5.10 -1.73 10.76
C VAL A 42 -4.07 -2.83 10.51
N ASN A 43 -4.04 -3.85 11.38
CA ASN A 43 -3.11 -4.97 11.23
C ASN A 43 -3.36 -5.75 9.94
N ARG A 44 -4.63 -5.92 9.57
CA ARG A 44 -5.00 -6.63 8.34
C ARG A 44 -4.49 -5.89 7.10
N VAL A 45 -4.70 -4.57 7.06
CA VAL A 45 -4.22 -3.73 5.97
C VAL A 45 -2.70 -3.75 5.91
N PHE A 46 -2.05 -3.62 7.07
CA PHE A 46 -0.59 -3.64 7.14
C PHE A 46 -0.03 -4.95 6.59
N ARG A 47 -0.56 -6.09 7.02
CA ARG A 47 -0.07 -7.39 6.58
C ARG A 47 -0.27 -7.61 5.08
N ALA A 48 -1.41 -7.15 4.55
CA ALA A 48 -1.67 -7.27 3.12
C ALA A 48 -0.67 -6.44 2.32
N MET A 49 -0.39 -5.22 2.75
CA MET A 49 0.59 -4.35 2.09
C MET A 49 1.99 -4.94 2.20
N HIS A 50 2.34 -5.49 3.35
CA HIS A 50 3.62 -6.14 3.57
C HIS A 50 3.83 -7.31 2.59
N SER A 51 2.79 -8.12 2.38
CA SER A 51 2.85 -9.26 1.44
C SER A 51 3.10 -8.79 0.01
N VAL A 52 2.43 -7.71 -0.41
CA VAL A 52 2.64 -7.13 -1.73
C VAL A 52 4.10 -6.68 -1.87
N LYS A 53 4.63 -6.00 -0.88
CA LYS A 53 6.01 -5.51 -0.90
C LYS A 53 7.02 -6.64 -1.00
N GLU A 54 6.87 -7.67 -0.18
CA GLU A 54 7.82 -8.78 -0.13
C GLU A 54 7.90 -9.53 -1.47
N GLY A 55 6.76 -9.86 -2.04
CA GLY A 55 6.73 -10.54 -3.32
C GLY A 55 7.26 -9.68 -4.46
N ALA A 56 6.98 -8.37 -4.42
CA ALA A 56 7.48 -7.45 -5.45
C ALA A 56 9.01 -7.43 -5.45
N GLY A 57 9.63 -7.48 -4.28
CA GLY A 57 11.08 -7.58 -4.18
C GLY A 57 11.62 -8.85 -4.81
N PHE A 58 10.96 -9.97 -4.57
CA PHE A 58 11.36 -11.26 -5.11
C PHE A 58 11.28 -11.30 -6.64
N PHE A 59 10.27 -10.66 -7.23
CA PHE A 59 10.07 -10.67 -8.68
C PHE A 59 10.63 -9.44 -9.39
N ASP A 60 11.46 -8.64 -8.71
CA ASP A 60 12.10 -7.45 -9.28
C ASP A 60 11.11 -6.41 -9.81
N LEU A 61 9.95 -6.30 -9.17
CA LEU A 61 8.95 -5.29 -9.49
C LEU A 61 9.23 -4.05 -8.63
N ALA A 62 10.25 -3.29 -9.04
CA ALA A 62 10.86 -2.24 -8.23
C ALA A 62 9.88 -1.12 -7.84
N LYS A 63 9.03 -0.68 -8.75
CA LYS A 63 8.10 0.41 -8.47
C LYS A 63 6.95 -0.05 -7.57
N ILE A 64 6.47 -1.26 -7.77
CA ILE A 64 5.45 -1.85 -6.89
C ILE A 64 6.03 -1.98 -5.49
N ARG A 65 7.27 -2.49 -5.38
CA ARG A 65 7.94 -2.64 -4.09
C ARG A 65 8.12 -1.29 -3.39
N GLU A 66 8.61 -0.30 -4.11
CA GLU A 66 8.85 1.03 -3.55
C GLU A 66 7.57 1.67 -3.04
N LEU A 67 6.51 1.64 -3.83
CA LEU A 67 5.24 2.23 -3.43
C LEU A 67 4.61 1.49 -2.26
N ALA A 68 4.61 0.16 -2.30
CA ALA A 68 4.09 -0.65 -1.20
C ALA A 68 4.88 -0.41 0.09
N HIS A 69 6.20 -0.26 -0.01
CA HIS A 69 7.06 0.01 1.14
C HIS A 69 6.71 1.36 1.79
N GLN A 70 6.55 2.40 0.99
CA GLN A 70 6.19 3.72 1.52
C GLN A 70 4.82 3.71 2.19
N ALA A 71 3.85 3.01 1.59
CA ALA A 71 2.54 2.86 2.19
C ALA A 71 2.61 2.06 3.49
N GLU A 72 3.43 1.00 3.51
CA GLU A 72 3.65 0.20 4.70
C GLU A 72 4.22 1.04 5.85
N ASP A 73 5.16 1.94 5.55
CA ASP A 73 5.75 2.80 6.58
C ASP A 73 4.69 3.70 7.24
N VAL A 74 3.79 4.27 6.46
CA VAL A 74 2.69 5.08 7.01
C VAL A 74 1.78 4.21 7.87
N LEU A 75 1.43 3.03 7.37
CA LEU A 75 0.57 2.09 8.11
C LEU A 75 1.23 1.62 9.39
N ALA A 76 2.55 1.44 9.40
CA ALA A 76 3.28 1.06 10.62
C ALA A 76 3.15 2.12 11.70
N LEU A 77 3.23 3.40 11.32
CA LEU A 77 3.06 4.50 12.26
C LEU A 77 1.64 4.53 12.84
N ILE A 78 0.64 4.25 12.01
CA ILE A 78 -0.75 4.17 12.48
C ILE A 78 -0.91 2.99 13.42
N ARG A 79 -0.34 1.84 13.07
CA ARG A 79 -0.42 0.63 13.88
C ARG A 79 0.21 0.81 15.26
N SER A 80 1.31 1.55 15.33
CA SER A 80 2.01 1.80 16.60
C SER A 80 1.43 2.97 17.39
N HIS A 81 0.37 3.58 16.89
CA HIS A 81 -0.28 4.76 17.49
C HIS A 81 0.59 6.00 17.48
N ASP A 82 1.60 6.04 16.63
CA ASP A 82 2.44 7.23 16.43
C ASP A 82 1.82 8.21 15.45
N LEU A 83 0.80 7.78 14.73
CA LEU A 83 0.15 8.61 13.72
C LEU A 83 -1.36 8.35 13.75
N VAL A 84 -2.15 9.42 13.87
CA VAL A 84 -3.60 9.32 13.81
C VAL A 84 -4.03 9.18 12.35
N PRO A 85 -4.90 8.21 12.02
CA PRO A 85 -5.37 8.03 10.65
C PRO A 85 -6.47 9.05 10.30
N THR A 86 -6.04 10.31 10.13
CA THR A 86 -6.96 11.38 9.74
C THR A 86 -7.56 11.10 8.36
N PRO A 87 -8.70 11.70 8.01
CA PRO A 87 -9.27 11.53 6.67
C PRO A 87 -8.29 11.85 5.55
N ASP A 88 -7.47 12.89 5.70
CA ASP A 88 -6.50 13.25 4.68
C ASP A 88 -5.43 12.17 4.51
N ARG A 89 -4.95 11.60 5.61
CA ARG A 89 -3.96 10.53 5.56
C ARG A 89 -4.52 9.26 4.95
N VAL A 90 -5.77 8.93 5.31
CA VAL A 90 -6.42 7.76 4.73
C VAL A 90 -6.63 7.95 3.22
N ARG A 91 -6.98 9.15 2.78
CA ARG A 91 -7.12 9.45 1.35
C ARG A 91 -5.81 9.26 0.58
N VAL A 92 -4.69 9.67 1.18
CA VAL A 92 -3.37 9.44 0.55
C VAL A 92 -3.11 7.94 0.41
N LEU A 93 -3.42 7.16 1.45
CA LEU A 93 -3.27 5.71 1.39
C LEU A 93 -4.18 5.09 0.34
N LEU A 94 -5.41 5.59 0.21
CA LEU A 94 -6.33 5.12 -0.83
C LEU A 94 -5.81 5.42 -2.23
N ARG A 95 -5.25 6.60 -2.44
CA ARG A 95 -4.62 6.97 -3.72
C ARG A 95 -3.44 6.05 -4.03
N ALA A 96 -2.62 5.76 -3.01
CA ALA A 96 -1.51 4.83 -3.17
C ALA A 96 -2.01 3.43 -3.53
N SER A 97 -3.08 2.99 -2.89
CA SER A 97 -3.71 1.71 -3.19
C SER A 97 -4.19 1.64 -4.64
N ASP A 98 -4.85 2.69 -5.10
CA ASP A 98 -5.33 2.75 -6.49
C ASP A 98 -4.16 2.68 -7.47
N ARG A 99 -3.07 3.40 -7.18
CA ARG A 99 -1.89 3.38 -8.03
C ARG A 99 -1.22 2.01 -8.05
N LEU A 100 -1.14 1.36 -6.88
CA LEU A 100 -0.59 0.00 -6.81
C LEU A 100 -1.42 -0.96 -7.66
N ARG A 101 -2.73 -0.85 -7.62
CA ARG A 101 -3.60 -1.71 -8.43
C ARG A 101 -3.35 -1.51 -9.92
N GLU A 102 -3.17 -0.27 -10.35
CA GLU A 102 -2.80 0.02 -11.74
C GLU A 102 -1.48 -0.64 -12.13
N LEU A 103 -0.47 -0.51 -11.26
CA LEU A 103 0.84 -1.10 -11.52
C LEU A 103 0.78 -2.62 -11.56
N ILE A 104 0.01 -3.24 -10.69
CA ILE A 104 -0.16 -4.68 -10.65
C ILE A 104 -0.86 -5.18 -11.92
N GLN A 105 -1.87 -4.45 -12.39
CA GLN A 105 -2.60 -4.81 -13.60
C GLN A 105 -1.73 -4.71 -14.85
N ASP A 106 -0.74 -3.83 -14.83
CA ASP A 106 0.19 -3.66 -15.93
C ASP A 106 1.63 -3.88 -15.43
N SER A 107 1.85 -5.01 -14.80
CA SER A 107 3.12 -5.31 -14.15
C SER A 107 4.30 -5.31 -15.10
N THR A 108 4.10 -5.67 -16.35
CA THR A 108 5.15 -5.69 -17.37
C THR A 108 5.81 -4.32 -17.55
N HIS A 109 5.03 -3.26 -17.43
CA HIS A 109 5.52 -1.89 -17.60
C HIS A 109 5.67 -1.14 -16.27
N SER A 110 5.40 -1.80 -15.15
CA SER A 110 5.38 -1.12 -13.85
C SER A 110 6.71 -0.49 -13.46
N ASN A 111 7.83 -1.11 -13.82
CA ASN A 111 9.14 -0.58 -13.47
C ASN A 111 9.47 0.73 -14.20
N GLN A 112 8.72 1.06 -15.25
CA GLN A 112 8.89 2.28 -16.02
C GLN A 112 7.89 3.36 -15.62
N ALA A 113 6.99 3.05 -14.69
CA ALA A 113 5.94 3.97 -14.28
C ALA A 113 6.50 5.11 -13.43
N ASP A 114 5.90 6.28 -13.56
CA ASP A 114 6.24 7.42 -12.72
C ASP A 114 5.35 7.40 -11.48
N ILE A 115 5.97 7.19 -10.33
CA ILE A 115 5.27 7.18 -9.04
C ILE A 115 5.77 8.29 -8.10
N ALA A 116 6.51 9.26 -8.63
CA ALA A 116 7.12 10.30 -7.81
C ALA A 116 6.10 11.10 -7.00
N GLU A 117 4.99 11.46 -7.63
CA GLU A 117 3.97 12.28 -6.98
C GLU A 117 3.33 11.56 -5.78
N ILE A 118 2.97 10.29 -5.96
CA ILE A 118 2.34 9.55 -4.86
C ILE A 118 3.35 9.21 -3.76
N LEU A 119 4.60 8.96 -4.11
CA LEU A 119 5.66 8.75 -3.10
C LEU A 119 5.86 10.00 -2.27
N GLU A 120 5.85 11.16 -2.90
CA GLU A 120 5.97 12.43 -2.20
C GLU A 120 4.79 12.65 -1.25
N ALA A 121 3.58 12.36 -1.71
CA ALA A 121 2.38 12.50 -0.88
C ALA A 121 2.45 11.58 0.35
N LEU A 122 2.93 10.34 0.18
CA LEU A 122 3.09 9.41 1.28
C LEU A 122 4.17 9.89 2.27
N ALA A 123 5.27 10.42 1.74
CA ALA A 123 6.35 10.93 2.58
C ALA A 123 5.91 12.11 3.41
N MET A 124 4.99 12.91 2.90
CA MET A 124 4.50 14.11 3.59
C MET A 124 3.36 13.81 4.56
N ALA A 125 2.69 12.67 4.42
CA ALA A 125 1.54 12.35 5.24
C ALA A 125 1.84 12.40 6.75
N PRO A 126 2.97 11.86 7.25
CA PRO A 126 3.28 11.92 8.69
C PRO A 126 3.69 13.33 9.17
N ALA A 127 4.06 14.22 8.29
CA ALA A 127 4.58 15.54 8.69
C ALA A 127 3.55 16.36 9.46
N ASP A 128 2.27 16.16 9.18
CA ASP A 128 1.19 16.89 9.82
C ASP A 128 1.08 16.64 11.32
N ARG A 129 1.60 15.50 11.80
CA ARG A 129 1.54 15.15 13.21
C ARG A 129 2.38 16.11 14.09
N THR A 130 3.33 16.79 13.48
CA THR A 130 4.21 17.71 14.19
C THR A 130 3.74 19.16 14.11
N SER A 131 2.63 19.42 13.44
CA SER A 131 2.10 20.75 13.29
C SER A 131 1.74 21.32 14.67
N PRO A 132 2.16 22.55 14.96
CA PRO A 132 1.74 23.19 16.19
C PRO A 132 0.24 23.45 16.14
N LEU A 133 -0.37 23.38 17.28
CA LEU A 133 -1.79 23.64 17.37
C LEU A 133 -2.08 25.14 17.23
#